data_d096a6cbd37f30cf890883041b227bd8
#
_entry.id   d096a6cbd37f30cf890883041b227bd8
#
_cell.length_a   1.000
_cell.length_b   1.000
_cell.length_c   1.000
_cell.angle_alpha   90.00
_cell.angle_beta   90.00
_cell.angle_gamma   90.00
#
_symmetry.space_group_name_H-M   'P 1'
#
loop_
_entity.id
_entity.type
_entity.pdbx_description
1 polymer ?
#
loop_
_entity_poly.entity_id
_entity_poly.type
_entity_poly.pdbx_seq_one_letter_code
_entity_poly.pdbx_strand_id
1 'polypeptide(L)'
;RGAGASAPGRRPPGARGRAAGRRSRLRRRRAGLTGAVLAAAAVAAFLHVFPPWQDADAAAGTAAAGPERSGAASPPAPVPPSKPAPASPEAEGAAGSSPDTEEAPAEEESVDAGSVPLSGPGTFTVAREGVRPGSGSRYRVEVEDGIGVDPDRAAEDVARILSDPRGWSEGGSRAFRQVDDGSAGLVIRIGTPRTTDRLCGRYGLDTRGEVNCRGGKNVMVNLARWQLGSPTFDGTASEYRALIINHEVGHWLGHGHETCPGSGRPAPAMMQQIKGLKGCVSNAWPYDGKGRYLGGPSVP
;
A
#
# COMPACT_ATOMS: atom_id res chain seq x y z
N ARG A 1 -39.14 -45.59 -57.14
CA ARG A 1 -40.00 -44.61 -57.86
C ARG A 1 -39.82 -43.28 -57.16
N GLY A 2 -39.24 -42.26 -57.65
CA GLY A 2 -39.08 -41.58 -58.89
C GLY A 2 -38.72 -40.18 -58.47
N ALA A 3 -37.57 -39.72 -58.87
CA ALA A 3 -37.27 -38.76 -59.92
C ALA A 3 -37.81 -37.35 -59.59
N GLY A 4 -36.99 -36.33 -59.62
CA GLY A 4 -36.47 -35.46 -60.59
C GLY A 4 -35.93 -34.20 -59.93
N ALA A 5 -34.72 -33.81 -60.09
CA ALA A 5 -34.05 -33.01 -61.09
C ALA A 5 -34.73 -31.63 -61.39
N SER A 6 -33.99 -30.55 -61.07
CA SER A 6 -33.63 -29.49 -62.01
C SER A 6 -32.98 -28.29 -61.36
N ALA A 7 -31.75 -28.01 -61.67
CA ALA A 7 -31.15 -26.68 -61.82
C ALA A 7 -31.46 -26.22 -63.26
N PRO A 8 -31.15 -24.99 -63.74
CA PRO A 8 -30.20 -23.94 -63.35
C PRO A 8 -30.68 -22.48 -63.57
N GLY A 9 -29.89 -21.51 -63.25
CA GLY A 9 -30.11 -20.11 -63.65
C GLY A 9 -28.91 -19.21 -63.37
N ARG A 10 -27.91 -19.24 -64.20
CA ARG A 10 -26.88 -18.21 -64.36
C ARG A 10 -27.47 -16.97 -65.02
N ARG A 11 -27.08 -15.77 -64.57
CA ARG A 11 -26.84 -14.64 -65.47
C ARG A 11 -26.07 -13.49 -64.82
N PRO A 12 -25.48 -12.56 -65.59
CA PRO A 12 -24.12 -12.11 -65.45
C PRO A 12 -23.99 -10.61 -65.06
N PRO A 13 -22.77 -9.99 -65.16
CA PRO A 13 -22.42 -8.75 -64.48
C PRO A 13 -22.77 -7.51 -65.31
N GLY A 14 -23.16 -6.44 -64.62
CA GLY A 14 -23.35 -5.10 -65.17
C GLY A 14 -22.34 -4.12 -64.61
N ALA A 15 -21.48 -3.64 -65.47
CA ALA A 15 -20.53 -2.58 -65.27
C ALA A 15 -21.16 -1.19 -65.33
N ARG A 16 -20.44 -0.20 -64.88
CA ARG A 16 -20.57 1.29 -64.95
C ARG A 16 -21.09 1.89 -63.64
N GLY A 17 -20.40 2.87 -62.97
CA GLY A 17 -19.78 4.00 -63.52
C GLY A 17 -18.80 4.67 -62.53
N ARG A 18 -17.72 5.06 -63.10
CA ARG A 18 -16.76 6.02 -62.52
C ARG A 18 -17.41 7.40 -62.51
N ALA A 19 -17.35 8.13 -61.46
CA ALA A 19 -17.00 9.55 -61.38
C ALA A 19 -17.53 10.16 -60.06
N ALA A 20 -16.66 10.66 -59.26
CA ALA A 20 -16.79 11.84 -58.40
C ALA A 20 -15.90 11.70 -57.15
N GLY A 21 -14.64 11.89 -57.30
CA GLY A 21 -13.67 11.89 -56.22
C GLY A 21 -12.63 12.99 -56.41
N ARG A 22 -13.03 14.26 -56.48
CA ARG A 22 -12.04 15.35 -56.56
C ARG A 22 -12.59 16.68 -56.04
N ARG A 23 -13.08 16.70 -54.81
CA ARG A 23 -13.41 18.00 -54.15
C ARG A 23 -13.28 18.00 -52.61
N SER A 24 -12.41 17.21 -51.99
CA SER A 24 -12.24 17.26 -50.51
C SER A 24 -10.83 17.56 -50.00
N ARG A 25 -9.91 18.02 -50.89
CA ARG A 25 -8.52 18.29 -50.45
C ARG A 25 -8.18 19.76 -50.18
N LEU A 26 -9.12 20.70 -50.29
CA LEU A 26 -8.84 22.13 -50.07
C LEU A 26 -9.45 22.73 -48.80
N ARG A 27 -10.11 21.95 -47.94
CA ARG A 27 -10.63 22.48 -46.65
C ARG A 27 -9.82 22.14 -45.39
N ARG A 28 -8.71 21.42 -45.52
CA ARG A 28 -7.89 21.04 -44.37
C ARG A 28 -6.64 21.92 -44.11
N ARG A 29 -6.47 23.03 -44.84
CA ARG A 29 -5.30 23.91 -44.65
C ARG A 29 -5.60 25.27 -43.98
N ARG A 30 -6.85 25.51 -43.51
CA ARG A 30 -7.16 26.77 -42.78
C ARG A 30 -7.57 26.62 -41.33
N ALA A 31 -7.56 25.38 -40.76
CA ALA A 31 -7.85 25.16 -39.35
C ALA A 31 -6.60 24.97 -38.47
N GLY A 32 -5.39 25.10 -39.00
CA GLY A 32 -4.13 24.85 -38.32
C GLY A 32 -3.42 26.08 -37.73
N LEU A 33 -3.89 27.29 -38.01
CA LEU A 33 -3.19 28.50 -37.55
C LEU A 33 -3.89 29.23 -36.37
N THR A 34 -5.11 28.90 -36.04
CA THR A 34 -5.82 29.51 -34.92
C THR A 34 -5.66 28.74 -33.61
N GLY A 35 -5.23 27.47 -33.63
CA GLY A 35 -5.00 26.66 -32.44
C GLY A 35 -3.65 26.93 -31.72
N ALA A 36 -2.66 27.41 -32.46
CA ALA A 36 -1.32 27.64 -31.87
C ALA A 36 -1.19 28.94 -31.08
N VAL A 37 -2.05 29.93 -31.32
CA VAL A 37 -2.01 31.24 -30.63
C VAL A 37 -2.74 31.16 -29.27
N LEU A 38 -3.76 30.31 -29.13
CA LEU A 38 -4.50 30.15 -27.86
C LEU A 38 -3.75 29.25 -26.86
N ALA A 39 -2.90 28.33 -27.31
CA ALA A 39 -2.05 27.51 -26.43
C ALA A 39 -0.90 28.30 -25.80
N ALA A 40 -0.33 29.28 -26.53
CA ALA A 40 0.73 30.14 -26.01
C ALA A 40 0.22 31.16 -24.96
N ALA A 41 -1.04 31.62 -25.06
CA ALA A 41 -1.62 32.52 -24.08
C ALA A 41 -2.01 31.82 -22.77
N ALA A 42 -2.36 30.53 -22.79
CA ALA A 42 -2.67 29.76 -21.58
C ALA A 42 -1.43 29.41 -20.76
N VAL A 43 -0.27 29.19 -21.38
CA VAL A 43 1.01 28.92 -20.69
C VAL A 43 1.55 30.20 -20.04
N ALA A 44 1.37 31.39 -20.66
CA ALA A 44 1.78 32.65 -20.06
C ALA A 44 0.91 33.07 -18.87
N ALA A 45 -0.37 32.69 -18.83
CA ALA A 45 -1.25 32.99 -17.69
C ALA A 45 -0.99 32.08 -16.48
N PHE A 46 -0.47 30.84 -16.70
CA PHE A 46 -0.19 29.90 -15.60
C PHE A 46 1.09 30.25 -14.83
N LEU A 47 2.03 30.95 -15.46
CA LEU A 47 3.29 31.38 -14.81
C LEU A 47 3.18 32.63 -13.95
N HIS A 48 2.02 33.32 -13.95
CA HIS A 48 1.80 34.55 -13.17
C HIS A 48 0.95 34.35 -11.90
N VAL A 49 0.43 33.14 -11.65
CA VAL A 49 -0.47 32.88 -10.49
C VAL A 49 0.22 32.11 -9.35
N PHE A 50 1.39 31.51 -9.60
CA PHE A 50 2.15 30.84 -8.56
C PHE A 50 3.57 31.42 -8.47
N PRO A 51 3.88 32.20 -7.42
CA PRO A 51 5.26 32.62 -7.18
C PRO A 51 6.13 31.42 -6.78
N PRO A 52 7.41 31.37 -7.25
CA PRO A 52 8.34 30.35 -6.82
C PRO A 52 8.63 30.49 -5.33
N TRP A 53 8.74 29.37 -4.64
CA TRP A 53 9.13 29.25 -3.24
C TRP A 53 10.45 29.94 -2.99
N GLN A 54 10.44 31.02 -2.23
CA GLN A 54 11.65 31.69 -1.76
C GLN A 54 12.07 31.04 -0.46
N ASP A 55 13.31 30.54 -0.46
CA ASP A 55 14.04 30.11 0.71
C ASP A 55 14.19 31.28 1.67
N ALA A 56 13.69 31.15 2.89
CA ALA A 56 13.94 32.10 3.96
C ALA A 56 15.02 31.51 4.88
N ASP A 57 16.27 31.80 4.55
CA ASP A 57 17.38 31.70 5.47
C ASP A 57 17.50 32.94 6.35
N ALA A 58 17.70 32.68 7.64
CA ALA A 58 18.48 33.43 8.61
C ALA A 58 18.10 34.90 8.95
N ALA A 59 17.67 35.07 10.17
CA ALA A 59 18.09 36.22 10.95
C ALA A 59 18.31 35.85 12.42
N ALA A 60 19.56 35.82 12.82
CA ALA A 60 20.01 35.82 14.20
C ALA A 60 19.66 37.14 14.84
N GLY A 61 19.05 37.11 16.02
CA GLY A 61 18.74 38.26 16.83
C GLY A 61 19.04 37.96 18.30
N THR A 62 20.05 38.62 18.79
CA THR A 62 20.71 38.66 20.09
C THR A 62 19.83 38.96 21.31
N ALA A 63 20.09 38.20 22.38
CA ALA A 63 20.25 38.56 23.79
C ALA A 63 19.23 39.44 24.53
N ALA A 64 18.69 38.89 25.63
CA ALA A 64 18.59 39.59 26.88
C ALA A 64 18.61 38.61 28.06
N ALA A 65 19.50 38.87 29.01
CA ALA A 65 19.79 38.07 30.20
C ALA A 65 18.91 38.45 31.38
N GLY A 66 18.64 37.48 32.27
CA GLY A 66 18.51 37.56 33.71
C GLY A 66 17.11 37.34 34.31
N PRO A 67 16.99 36.99 35.59
CA PRO A 67 18.02 36.45 36.48
C PRO A 67 17.67 35.06 37.13
N GLU A 68 18.67 34.47 37.70
CA GLU A 68 18.69 33.25 38.52
C GLU A 68 17.68 33.24 39.66
N ARG A 69 17.08 32.06 39.93
CA ARG A 69 16.73 31.62 41.28
C ARG A 69 17.15 30.17 41.49
N SER A 70 18.16 30.09 42.31
CA SER A 70 18.66 28.91 42.97
C SER A 70 17.56 28.23 43.81
N GLY A 71 17.45 26.92 43.69
CA GLY A 71 16.60 26.07 44.51
C GLY A 71 17.16 24.66 44.50
N ALA A 72 18.15 24.41 45.34
CA ALA A 72 18.70 23.11 45.58
C ALA A 72 17.66 22.22 46.29
N ALA A 73 17.35 21.05 45.70
CA ALA A 73 16.66 19.96 46.36
C ALA A 73 17.60 18.75 46.40
N SER A 74 17.89 18.29 47.59
CA SER A 74 18.74 17.16 47.92
C SER A 74 18.21 15.82 47.39
N PRO A 75 19.08 14.86 47.09
CA PRO A 75 18.69 13.53 46.63
C PRO A 75 18.12 12.66 47.77
N PRO A 76 17.14 11.78 47.52
CA PRO A 76 16.67 10.81 48.52
C PRO A 76 17.66 9.68 48.73
N ALA A 77 17.72 9.22 49.98
CA ALA A 77 18.59 8.18 50.49
C ALA A 77 18.25 6.78 49.95
N PRO A 78 19.22 5.84 49.95
CA PRO A 78 19.02 4.49 49.42
C PRO A 78 18.19 3.62 50.37
N VAL A 79 17.27 2.85 49.80
CA VAL A 79 16.44 1.84 50.49
C VAL A 79 17.24 0.53 50.59
N PRO A 80 17.25 -0.14 51.76
CA PRO A 80 17.98 -1.38 51.96
C PRO A 80 17.27 -2.60 51.33
N PRO A 81 18.02 -3.68 50.99
CA PRO A 81 17.46 -4.84 50.31
C PRO A 81 16.63 -5.73 51.25
N SER A 82 15.44 -6.10 50.83
CA SER A 82 14.56 -7.05 51.48
C SER A 82 15.00 -8.49 51.20
N LYS A 83 15.04 -9.27 52.27
CA LYS A 83 15.45 -10.66 52.41
C LYS A 83 14.45 -11.62 51.76
N PRO A 84 14.86 -12.74 51.17
CA PRO A 84 13.93 -13.72 50.58
C PRO A 84 13.26 -14.57 51.67
N ALA A 85 11.97 -14.84 51.47
CA ALA A 85 11.20 -15.78 52.30
C ALA A 85 11.09 -17.16 51.60
N PRO A 86 10.87 -18.24 52.37
CA PRO A 86 11.17 -19.60 51.95
C PRO A 86 10.08 -20.31 51.16
N ALA A 87 10.53 -21.33 50.42
CA ALA A 87 9.71 -22.28 49.67
C ALA A 87 9.01 -23.30 50.58
N SER A 88 7.87 -23.80 50.13
CA SER A 88 7.30 -25.17 50.26
C SER A 88 5.79 -25.20 50.53
N PRO A 89 5.05 -26.28 50.24
CA PRO A 89 5.33 -27.45 49.43
C PRO A 89 4.20 -27.79 48.36
N GLU A 90 4.50 -28.82 47.58
CA GLU A 90 3.67 -29.53 46.62
C GLU A 90 2.27 -29.95 47.12
N ALA A 91 1.29 -29.90 46.21
CA ALA A 91 0.14 -30.76 46.24
C ALA A 91 -0.18 -31.20 44.79
N GLU A 92 -0.02 -32.50 44.56
CA GLU A 92 -0.47 -33.23 43.38
C GLU A 92 -1.98 -33.14 43.22
N GLY A 93 -2.44 -33.05 41.98
CA GLY A 93 -3.86 -33.14 41.62
C GLY A 93 -4.03 -33.19 40.10
N ALA A 94 -4.17 -34.41 39.58
CA ALA A 94 -4.38 -34.74 38.18
C ALA A 94 -5.68 -34.15 37.63
N ALA A 95 -5.67 -33.75 36.33
CA ALA A 95 -6.54 -34.26 35.27
C ALA A 95 -6.52 -33.35 34.02
N GLY A 96 -6.04 -33.90 32.93
CA GLY A 96 -6.64 -33.84 31.58
C GLY A 96 -6.95 -32.44 31.00
N SER A 97 -5.99 -31.85 30.31
CA SER A 97 -6.29 -30.91 29.21
C SER A 97 -5.51 -31.37 28.00
N SER A 98 -6.23 -31.67 26.95
CA SER A 98 -5.68 -31.98 25.62
C SER A 98 -4.73 -30.86 25.20
N PRO A 99 -3.63 -31.17 24.52
CA PRO A 99 -2.77 -30.13 23.96
C PRO A 99 -3.56 -29.45 22.83
N ASP A 100 -3.86 -28.16 23.00
CA ASP A 100 -4.11 -27.29 21.86
C ASP A 100 -2.92 -27.44 20.93
N THR A 101 -3.17 -28.01 19.78
CA THR A 101 -2.20 -28.08 18.70
C THR A 101 -2.02 -26.63 18.24
N GLU A 102 -1.04 -25.96 18.79
CA GLU A 102 -0.49 -24.72 18.25
C GLU A 102 0.06 -25.11 16.88
N GLU A 103 -0.70 -24.78 15.85
CA GLU A 103 -0.33 -24.97 14.45
C GLU A 103 0.98 -24.18 14.24
N ALA A 104 2.07 -24.90 14.11
CA ALA A 104 3.38 -24.33 13.85
C ALA A 104 3.25 -23.40 12.62
N PRO A 105 3.86 -22.18 12.64
CA PRO A 105 3.84 -21.31 11.49
C PRO A 105 4.36 -22.10 10.29
N ALA A 106 3.56 -22.15 9.22
CA ALA A 106 3.98 -22.76 7.95
C ALA A 106 5.33 -22.14 7.57
N GLU A 107 6.33 -23.01 7.36
CA GLU A 107 7.65 -22.56 6.90
C GLU A 107 7.45 -21.74 5.63
N GLU A 108 7.78 -20.45 5.67
CA GLU A 108 7.72 -19.60 4.47
C GLU A 108 8.79 -20.13 3.49
N GLU A 109 8.36 -20.70 2.38
CA GLU A 109 9.26 -21.06 1.29
C GLU A 109 10.03 -19.81 0.86
N SER A 110 11.35 -19.88 0.95
CA SER A 110 12.22 -18.78 0.51
C SER A 110 12.10 -18.63 -1.01
N VAL A 111 11.48 -17.53 -1.43
CA VAL A 111 11.35 -17.17 -2.84
C VAL A 111 12.69 -16.66 -3.36
N ASP A 112 13.20 -17.25 -4.45
CA ASP A 112 14.39 -16.73 -5.12
C ASP A 112 14.07 -15.35 -5.74
N ALA A 113 14.87 -14.35 -5.41
CA ALA A 113 14.70 -12.98 -5.91
C ALA A 113 14.73 -12.89 -7.45
N GLY A 114 15.48 -13.78 -8.11
CA GLY A 114 15.54 -13.87 -9.57
C GLY A 114 14.27 -14.44 -10.21
N SER A 115 13.42 -15.14 -9.44
CA SER A 115 12.17 -15.71 -9.93
C SER A 115 11.00 -14.72 -9.93
N VAL A 116 11.12 -13.57 -9.26
CA VAL A 116 10.05 -12.56 -9.16
C VAL A 116 9.89 -11.83 -10.49
N PRO A 117 8.76 -11.91 -11.19
CA PRO A 117 8.58 -11.24 -12.47
C PRO A 117 8.57 -9.71 -12.31
N LEU A 118 9.37 -9.02 -13.13
CA LEU A 118 9.45 -7.55 -13.12
C LEU A 118 8.27 -6.89 -13.84
N SER A 119 7.59 -7.61 -14.74
CA SER A 119 6.46 -7.10 -15.53
C SER A 119 5.40 -8.18 -15.71
N GLY A 120 4.14 -7.75 -15.82
CA GLY A 120 2.98 -8.58 -16.05
C GLY A 120 1.99 -7.93 -17.03
N PRO A 121 0.86 -8.58 -17.31
CA PRO A 121 -0.13 -8.11 -18.30
C PRO A 121 -0.89 -6.85 -17.84
N GLY A 122 -0.91 -6.55 -16.55
CA GLY A 122 -1.66 -5.42 -15.99
C GLY A 122 -3.16 -5.63 -15.92
N THR A 123 -3.62 -6.86 -16.12
CA THR A 123 -4.97 -7.34 -15.80
C THR A 123 -4.96 -7.98 -14.43
N PHE A 124 -6.12 -8.02 -13.76
CA PHE A 124 -6.19 -8.44 -12.36
C PHE A 124 -7.36 -9.37 -12.12
N THR A 125 -7.12 -10.42 -11.37
CA THR A 125 -8.15 -11.29 -10.82
C THR A 125 -8.53 -10.82 -9.41
N VAL A 126 -9.83 -10.74 -9.16
CA VAL A 126 -10.41 -10.37 -7.85
C VAL A 126 -10.51 -11.60 -6.98
N ALA A 127 -10.02 -11.52 -5.75
CA ALA A 127 -10.20 -12.56 -4.74
C ALA A 127 -11.68 -12.64 -4.31
N ARG A 128 -12.21 -13.85 -4.20
CA ARG A 128 -13.62 -14.11 -3.90
C ARG A 128 -13.85 -14.91 -2.63
N GLU A 129 -12.90 -15.76 -2.25
CA GLU A 129 -12.96 -16.42 -0.96
C GLU A 129 -12.83 -15.38 0.17
N GLY A 130 -13.51 -15.61 1.28
CA GLY A 130 -13.52 -14.62 2.39
C GLY A 130 -14.54 -13.49 2.24
N VAL A 131 -15.21 -13.34 1.08
CA VAL A 131 -16.33 -12.39 0.93
C VAL A 131 -17.50 -12.84 1.79
N ARG A 132 -17.91 -11.97 2.73
CA ARG A 132 -19.01 -12.28 3.66
C ARG A 132 -19.90 -11.05 3.85
N PRO A 133 -21.22 -11.25 4.07
CA PRO A 133 -22.09 -10.16 4.49
C PRO A 133 -21.66 -9.64 5.87
N GLY A 134 -21.87 -8.35 6.11
CA GLY A 134 -21.50 -7.73 7.39
C GLY A 134 -21.32 -6.22 7.31
N SER A 135 -20.92 -5.62 8.42
CA SER A 135 -20.59 -4.20 8.56
C SER A 135 -19.11 -3.94 8.42
N GLY A 136 -18.72 -2.67 8.33
CA GLY A 136 -17.32 -2.23 8.30
C GLY A 136 -16.90 -1.58 6.99
N SER A 137 -15.67 -1.11 6.96
CA SER A 137 -15.02 -0.53 5.79
C SER A 137 -14.81 -1.60 4.73
N ARG A 138 -15.40 -1.39 3.54
CA ARG A 138 -15.36 -2.38 2.46
C ARG A 138 -14.04 -2.30 1.72
N TYR A 139 -13.33 -3.43 1.65
CA TYR A 139 -12.10 -3.56 0.86
C TYR A 139 -12.21 -4.70 -0.14
N ARG A 140 -11.38 -4.64 -1.19
CA ARG A 140 -11.25 -5.66 -2.21
C ARG A 140 -9.78 -5.94 -2.46
N VAL A 141 -9.42 -7.21 -2.66
CA VAL A 141 -8.08 -7.63 -3.03
C VAL A 141 -8.07 -8.07 -4.48
N GLU A 142 -7.10 -7.61 -5.23
CA GLU A 142 -6.89 -7.93 -6.63
C GLU A 142 -5.41 -8.31 -6.84
N VAL A 143 -5.15 -9.38 -7.58
CA VAL A 143 -3.80 -9.83 -7.91
C VAL A 143 -3.62 -9.80 -9.42
N GLU A 144 -2.49 -9.26 -9.89
CA GLU A 144 -2.15 -9.24 -11.31
C GLU A 144 -2.06 -10.66 -11.87
N ASP A 145 -2.61 -10.89 -13.06
CA ASP A 145 -2.70 -12.21 -13.65
C ASP A 145 -1.30 -12.76 -14.01
N GLY A 146 -1.09 -14.05 -13.74
CA GLY A 146 0.11 -14.77 -14.16
C GLY A 146 1.40 -14.45 -13.37
N ILE A 147 1.29 -13.84 -12.18
CA ILE A 147 2.46 -13.46 -11.34
C ILE A 147 2.82 -14.49 -10.26
N GLY A 148 2.16 -15.63 -10.23
CA GLY A 148 2.47 -16.72 -9.29
C GLY A 148 1.96 -16.48 -7.85
N VAL A 149 1.07 -15.52 -7.65
CA VAL A 149 0.39 -15.27 -6.37
C VAL A 149 -1.08 -15.64 -6.52
N ASP A 150 -1.57 -16.49 -5.64
CA ASP A 150 -2.98 -16.85 -5.58
C ASP A 150 -3.79 -15.71 -4.98
N PRO A 151 -4.85 -15.23 -5.65
CA PRO A 151 -5.64 -14.09 -5.18
C PRO A 151 -6.32 -14.33 -3.83
N ASP A 152 -6.86 -15.54 -3.61
CA ASP A 152 -7.62 -15.85 -2.41
C ASP A 152 -6.69 -16.01 -1.19
N ARG A 153 -5.53 -16.65 -1.36
CA ARG A 153 -4.48 -16.67 -0.32
C ARG A 153 -3.96 -15.28 0.02
N ALA A 154 -3.76 -14.43 -0.98
CA ALA A 154 -3.36 -13.04 -0.73
C ALA A 154 -4.44 -12.28 0.05
N ALA A 155 -5.71 -12.56 -0.22
CA ALA A 155 -6.83 -11.97 0.51
C ALA A 155 -6.93 -12.48 1.95
N GLU A 156 -6.61 -13.75 2.20
CA GLU A 156 -6.50 -14.30 3.56
C GLU A 156 -5.41 -13.58 4.37
N ASP A 157 -4.22 -13.38 3.78
CA ASP A 157 -3.15 -12.61 4.42
C ASP A 157 -3.59 -11.19 4.75
N VAL A 158 -4.22 -10.50 3.81
CA VAL A 158 -4.75 -9.13 4.02
C VAL A 158 -5.82 -9.13 5.11
N ALA A 159 -6.74 -10.09 5.11
CA ALA A 159 -7.80 -10.21 6.12
C ALA A 159 -7.23 -10.41 7.52
N ARG A 160 -6.23 -11.29 7.65
CA ARG A 160 -5.52 -11.55 8.92
C ARG A 160 -4.85 -10.28 9.43
N ILE A 161 -4.16 -9.52 8.56
CA ILE A 161 -3.50 -8.27 8.92
C ILE A 161 -4.52 -7.20 9.34
N LEU A 162 -5.60 -7.03 8.59
CA LEU A 162 -6.62 -6.01 8.87
C LEU A 162 -7.46 -6.32 10.11
N SER A 163 -7.55 -7.59 10.52
CA SER A 163 -8.27 -8.01 11.74
C SER A 163 -7.38 -8.09 12.99
N ASP A 164 -6.05 -8.03 12.85
CA ASP A 164 -5.13 -8.09 13.98
C ASP A 164 -5.38 -6.92 14.95
N PRO A 165 -5.50 -7.16 16.27
CA PRO A 165 -5.74 -6.09 17.25
C PRO A 165 -4.63 -5.05 17.33
N ARG A 166 -3.42 -5.37 16.86
CA ARG A 166 -2.29 -4.43 16.75
C ARG A 166 -2.36 -3.58 15.48
N GLY A 167 -3.25 -3.93 14.53
CA GLY A 167 -3.50 -3.21 13.29
C GLY A 167 -4.49 -2.06 13.48
N TRP A 168 -4.96 -1.52 12.37
CA TRP A 168 -5.92 -0.41 12.35
C TRP A 168 -7.35 -0.82 12.79
N SER A 169 -7.57 -2.08 13.15
CA SER A 169 -8.81 -2.51 13.82
C SER A 169 -8.93 -1.94 15.22
N GLU A 170 -7.81 -1.47 15.83
CA GLU A 170 -7.77 -0.86 17.17
C GLU A 170 -8.53 -1.70 18.22
N GLY A 171 -8.22 -2.99 18.29
CA GLY A 171 -8.89 -3.91 19.20
C GLY A 171 -10.38 -4.13 18.92
N GLY A 172 -10.81 -3.93 17.64
CA GLY A 172 -12.20 -4.13 17.22
C GLY A 172 -13.05 -2.85 17.11
N SER A 173 -12.46 -1.67 17.40
CA SER A 173 -13.16 -0.38 17.24
C SER A 173 -13.46 -0.07 15.76
N ARG A 174 -12.68 -0.62 14.83
CA ARG A 174 -12.84 -0.51 13.39
C ARG A 174 -12.90 -1.90 12.76
N ALA A 175 -13.94 -2.15 11.97
CA ALA A 175 -14.08 -3.39 11.22
C ALA A 175 -13.76 -3.16 9.74
N PHE A 176 -13.13 -4.16 9.13
CA PHE A 176 -12.90 -4.26 7.69
C PHE A 176 -13.68 -5.46 7.14
N ARG A 177 -14.23 -5.32 5.95
CA ARG A 177 -15.01 -6.37 5.30
C ARG A 177 -14.63 -6.52 3.84
N GLN A 178 -14.25 -7.73 3.45
CA GLN A 178 -13.96 -8.04 2.06
C GLN A 178 -15.23 -8.06 1.20
N VAL A 179 -15.12 -7.51 0.01
CA VAL A 179 -16.13 -7.57 -1.06
C VAL A 179 -15.42 -7.87 -2.39
N ASP A 180 -16.15 -8.41 -3.35
CA ASP A 180 -15.62 -8.71 -4.69
C ASP A 180 -16.17 -7.78 -5.78
N ASP A 181 -17.00 -6.83 -5.43
CA ASP A 181 -17.69 -5.92 -6.32
C ASP A 181 -17.15 -4.49 -6.32
N GLY A 182 -17.79 -3.61 -7.08
CA GLY A 182 -17.45 -2.19 -7.20
C GLY A 182 -17.69 -1.35 -5.94
N SER A 183 -18.32 -1.91 -4.90
CA SER A 183 -18.68 -1.19 -3.66
C SER A 183 -17.49 -0.96 -2.72
N ALA A 184 -16.30 -1.52 -3.02
CA ALA A 184 -15.09 -1.36 -2.23
C ALA A 184 -14.67 0.13 -2.14
N GLY A 185 -14.51 0.63 -0.91
CA GLY A 185 -13.92 1.93 -0.59
C GLY A 185 -12.40 1.90 -0.54
N LEU A 186 -11.81 0.70 -0.42
CA LEU A 186 -10.38 0.43 -0.44
C LEU A 186 -10.13 -0.72 -1.41
N VAL A 187 -9.19 -0.57 -2.33
CA VAL A 187 -8.80 -1.62 -3.28
C VAL A 187 -7.31 -1.88 -3.13
N ILE A 188 -6.95 -3.07 -2.69
CA ILE A 188 -5.56 -3.50 -2.51
C ILE A 188 -5.19 -4.35 -3.72
N ARG A 189 -4.19 -3.91 -4.48
CA ARG A 189 -3.69 -4.59 -5.68
C ARG A 189 -2.26 -5.04 -5.49
N ILE A 190 -2.00 -6.32 -5.73
CA ILE A 190 -0.64 -6.85 -5.80
C ILE A 190 -0.27 -6.95 -7.28
N GLY A 191 0.79 -6.26 -7.67
CA GLY A 191 1.24 -6.23 -9.06
C GLY A 191 2.75 -6.19 -9.19
N THR A 192 3.23 -6.56 -10.37
CA THR A 192 4.66 -6.51 -10.69
C THR A 192 5.23 -5.10 -10.51
N PRO A 193 6.55 -4.96 -10.31
CA PRO A 193 7.20 -3.65 -10.16
C PRO A 193 6.79 -2.66 -11.23
N ARG A 194 6.80 -3.04 -12.52
CA ARG A 194 6.43 -2.14 -13.63
C ARG A 194 4.94 -1.82 -13.68
N THR A 195 4.09 -2.74 -13.30
CA THR A 195 2.64 -2.46 -13.21
C THR A 195 2.36 -1.52 -12.05
N THR A 196 3.05 -1.70 -10.92
CA THR A 196 2.98 -0.79 -9.77
C THR A 196 3.42 0.61 -10.16
N ASP A 197 4.59 0.80 -10.80
CA ASP A 197 5.06 2.10 -11.30
C ASP A 197 4.03 2.78 -12.19
N ARG A 198 3.50 2.06 -13.17
CA ARG A 198 2.51 2.59 -14.09
C ARG A 198 1.22 3.03 -13.40
N LEU A 199 0.75 2.27 -12.40
CA LEU A 199 -0.49 2.58 -11.69
C LEU A 199 -0.28 3.72 -10.68
N CYS A 200 0.85 3.75 -9.96
CA CYS A 200 1.24 4.83 -9.06
C CYS A 200 1.50 6.14 -9.82
N GLY A 201 2.11 6.05 -11.01
CA GLY A 201 2.36 7.19 -11.89
C GLY A 201 1.09 7.96 -12.30
N ARG A 202 -0.08 7.31 -12.32
CA ARG A 202 -1.38 7.99 -12.54
C ARG A 202 -1.74 8.99 -11.44
N TYR A 203 -1.10 8.87 -10.28
CA TYR A 203 -1.26 9.75 -9.13
C TYR A 203 -0.05 10.67 -8.93
N GLY A 204 0.88 10.71 -9.92
CA GLY A 204 2.10 11.51 -9.85
C GLY A 204 3.18 10.94 -8.92
N LEU A 205 3.08 9.64 -8.56
CA LEU A 205 4.01 8.98 -7.66
C LEU A 205 5.02 8.14 -8.45
N ASP A 206 6.31 8.35 -8.20
CA ASP A 206 7.41 7.57 -8.76
C ASP A 206 7.86 6.51 -7.75
N THR A 207 7.57 5.24 -8.04
CA THR A 207 7.92 4.10 -7.17
C THR A 207 9.24 3.45 -7.55
N ARG A 208 9.80 3.77 -8.72
CA ARG A 208 11.08 3.25 -9.25
C ARG A 208 11.16 1.73 -9.29
N GLY A 209 10.02 1.04 -9.34
CA GLY A 209 9.96 -0.42 -9.24
C GLY A 209 10.29 -0.97 -7.84
N GLU A 210 10.42 -0.13 -6.82
CA GLU A 210 10.92 -0.54 -5.51
C GLU A 210 9.87 -0.49 -4.41
N VAL A 211 9.01 0.52 -4.39
CA VAL A 211 8.10 0.78 -3.27
C VAL A 211 6.64 0.56 -3.64
N ASN A 212 5.81 0.53 -2.62
CA ASN A 212 4.35 0.50 -2.74
C ASN A 212 3.82 1.94 -2.85
N CYS A 213 2.55 2.11 -3.12
CA CYS A 213 1.92 3.42 -3.07
C CYS A 213 0.42 3.36 -2.80
N ARG A 214 -0.12 4.48 -2.32
CA ARG A 214 -1.57 4.69 -2.23
C ARG A 214 -1.98 5.89 -3.08
N GLY A 215 -3.03 5.73 -3.89
CA GLY A 215 -3.67 6.79 -4.67
C GLY A 215 -5.19 6.69 -4.61
N GLY A 216 -5.85 7.71 -4.02
CA GLY A 216 -7.28 7.66 -3.80
C GLY A 216 -7.70 6.46 -2.95
N LYS A 217 -8.58 5.61 -3.48
CA LYS A 217 -8.99 4.35 -2.84
C LYS A 217 -8.08 3.17 -3.14
N ASN A 218 -7.04 3.34 -3.98
CA ASN A 218 -6.22 2.25 -4.46
C ASN A 218 -4.88 2.21 -3.72
N VAL A 219 -4.56 1.04 -3.20
CA VAL A 219 -3.26 0.66 -2.67
C VAL A 219 -2.61 -0.25 -3.69
N MET A 220 -1.39 0.09 -4.12
CA MET A 220 -0.59 -0.71 -5.04
C MET A 220 0.56 -1.34 -4.27
N VAL A 221 0.52 -2.65 -4.14
CA VAL A 221 1.55 -3.45 -3.50
C VAL A 221 2.50 -4.00 -4.56
N ASN A 222 3.77 -3.70 -4.41
CA ASN A 222 4.81 -4.20 -5.30
C ASN A 222 5.08 -5.68 -5.00
N LEU A 223 4.98 -6.54 -6.02
CA LEU A 223 5.17 -7.99 -5.91
C LEU A 223 6.52 -8.36 -5.29
N ALA A 224 7.61 -7.68 -5.66
CA ALA A 224 8.91 -7.96 -5.07
C ALA A 224 8.92 -7.69 -3.55
N ARG A 225 8.21 -6.65 -3.10
CA ARG A 225 8.07 -6.36 -1.67
C ARG A 225 7.15 -7.36 -0.97
N TRP A 226 6.10 -7.81 -1.65
CA TRP A 226 5.19 -8.82 -1.14
C TRP A 226 5.87 -10.18 -0.91
N GLN A 227 6.71 -10.60 -1.86
CA GLN A 227 7.36 -11.92 -1.81
C GLN A 227 8.68 -11.93 -1.03
N LEU A 228 9.48 -10.87 -1.17
CA LEU A 228 10.87 -10.85 -0.66
C LEU A 228 11.04 -9.99 0.59
N GLY A 229 10.06 -9.20 0.96
CA GLY A 229 10.25 -8.20 2.02
C GLY A 229 11.16 -7.04 1.59
N SER A 230 11.96 -6.52 2.52
CA SER A 230 12.93 -5.46 2.28
C SER A 230 14.25 -5.75 3.00
N PRO A 231 15.41 -5.48 2.40
CA PRO A 231 16.70 -5.69 3.05
C PRO A 231 16.94 -4.77 4.26
N THR A 232 16.11 -3.73 4.43
CA THR A 232 16.18 -2.80 5.58
C THR A 232 15.22 -3.18 6.71
N PHE A 233 14.42 -4.22 6.52
CA PHE A 233 13.47 -4.72 7.51
C PHE A 233 13.99 -6.03 8.09
N ASP A 234 14.25 -6.04 9.39
CA ASP A 234 14.70 -7.22 10.11
C ASP A 234 13.45 -7.99 10.59
N GLY A 235 13.05 -8.99 9.81
CA GLY A 235 11.87 -9.82 10.02
C GLY A 235 11.52 -10.64 8.79
N THR A 236 10.50 -11.47 8.89
CA THR A 236 10.03 -12.35 7.82
C THR A 236 9.34 -11.58 6.70
N ALA A 237 9.18 -12.20 5.53
CA ALA A 237 8.38 -11.63 4.44
C ALA A 237 6.91 -11.42 4.87
N SER A 238 6.37 -12.30 5.72
CA SER A 238 5.02 -12.18 6.29
C SER A 238 4.87 -10.93 7.16
N GLU A 239 5.84 -10.67 8.02
CA GLU A 239 5.86 -9.45 8.84
C GLU A 239 6.01 -8.20 7.97
N TYR A 240 6.80 -8.28 6.90
CA TYR A 240 6.90 -7.16 5.96
C TYR A 240 5.61 -6.92 5.18
N ARG A 241 4.84 -7.98 4.82
CA ARG A 241 3.47 -7.84 4.27
C ARG A 241 2.57 -7.08 5.24
N ALA A 242 2.66 -7.39 6.55
CA ALA A 242 1.90 -6.66 7.56
C ALA A 242 2.30 -5.18 7.61
N LEU A 243 3.60 -4.86 7.53
CA LEU A 243 4.05 -3.46 7.41
C LEU A 243 3.47 -2.77 6.17
N ILE A 244 3.56 -3.39 4.99
CA ILE A 244 3.03 -2.81 3.75
C ILE A 244 1.55 -2.46 3.90
N ILE A 245 0.74 -3.44 4.32
CA ILE A 245 -0.70 -3.24 4.44
C ILE A 245 -1.01 -2.17 5.49
N ASN A 246 -0.38 -2.20 6.66
CA ASN A 246 -0.60 -1.19 7.68
C ASN A 246 -0.15 0.20 7.24
N HIS A 247 0.97 0.33 6.53
CA HIS A 247 1.46 1.61 6.02
C HIS A 247 0.48 2.24 5.01
N GLU A 248 0.12 1.48 3.98
CA GLU A 248 -0.72 1.99 2.90
C GLU A 248 -2.18 2.19 3.33
N VAL A 249 -2.71 1.32 4.21
CA VAL A 249 -4.03 1.50 4.82
C VAL A 249 -4.01 2.68 5.79
N GLY A 250 -2.92 2.91 6.51
CA GLY A 250 -2.73 4.10 7.33
C GLY A 250 -2.89 5.39 6.51
N HIS A 251 -2.27 5.45 5.34
CA HIS A 251 -2.48 6.56 4.40
C HIS A 251 -3.94 6.68 3.93
N TRP A 252 -4.61 5.55 3.68
CA TRP A 252 -6.04 5.55 3.33
C TRP A 252 -6.91 6.08 4.47
N LEU A 253 -6.51 5.85 5.73
CA LEU A 253 -7.16 6.39 6.93
C LEU A 253 -6.80 7.86 7.21
N GLY A 254 -5.87 8.45 6.47
CA GLY A 254 -5.46 9.84 6.59
C GLY A 254 -4.19 10.09 7.41
N HIS A 255 -3.48 9.03 7.81
CA HIS A 255 -2.19 9.17 8.49
C HIS A 255 -1.10 9.63 7.50
N GLY A 256 -0.29 10.60 7.92
CA GLY A 256 0.92 11.04 7.22
C GLY A 256 2.13 10.18 7.58
N HIS A 257 3.27 10.44 6.93
CA HIS A 257 4.51 9.78 7.29
C HIS A 257 5.01 10.20 8.68
N GLU A 258 5.70 9.26 9.31
CA GLU A 258 6.38 9.46 10.59
C GLU A 258 7.85 9.04 10.49
N THR A 259 8.65 9.44 11.46
CA THR A 259 10.05 9.01 11.57
C THR A 259 10.32 8.34 12.92
N CYS A 260 11.50 7.73 13.06
CA CYS A 260 11.92 7.04 14.28
C CYS A 260 11.80 7.95 15.52
N PRO A 261 11.09 7.53 16.58
CA PRO A 261 10.96 8.31 17.82
C PRO A 261 12.21 8.27 18.71
N GLY A 262 13.18 7.40 18.39
CA GLY A 262 14.43 7.26 19.14
C GLY A 262 15.07 5.88 18.95
N SER A 263 16.38 5.81 19.15
CA SER A 263 17.15 4.58 18.96
C SER A 263 16.62 3.43 19.82
N GLY A 264 16.55 2.23 19.23
CA GLY A 264 16.06 1.00 19.88
C GLY A 264 14.54 0.95 20.09
N ARG A 265 13.80 1.99 19.69
CA ARG A 265 12.34 1.99 19.75
C ARG A 265 11.74 1.28 18.52
N PRO A 266 10.55 0.68 18.62
CA PRO A 266 9.84 0.20 17.43
C PRO A 266 9.67 1.33 16.41
N ALA A 267 9.96 1.06 15.13
CA ALA A 267 9.69 1.99 14.06
C ALA A 267 8.18 2.17 13.88
N PRO A 268 7.65 3.39 13.70
CA PRO A 268 6.24 3.58 13.38
C PRO A 268 5.83 2.81 12.12
N ALA A 269 4.64 2.23 12.09
CA ALA A 269 4.11 1.64 10.86
C ALA A 269 4.05 2.67 9.71
N MET A 270 3.83 3.95 10.05
CA MET A 270 3.84 5.06 9.07
C MET A 270 5.23 5.54 8.67
N MET A 271 6.30 4.93 9.19
CA MET A 271 7.66 5.21 8.75
C MET A 271 7.97 4.47 7.44
N GLN A 272 8.61 5.15 6.49
CA GLN A 272 9.12 4.53 5.27
C GLN A 272 10.35 3.65 5.58
N GLN A 273 10.13 2.52 6.25
CA GLN A 273 11.20 1.65 6.77
C GLN A 273 12.11 1.08 5.67
N ILE A 274 11.60 0.99 4.42
CA ILE A 274 12.41 0.61 3.25
C ILE A 274 13.57 1.59 2.98
N LYS A 275 13.49 2.82 3.46
CA LYS A 275 14.55 3.83 3.35
C LYS A 275 15.53 3.82 4.52
N GLY A 276 15.41 2.82 5.41
CA GLY A 276 16.24 2.67 6.61
C GLY A 276 15.50 3.03 7.90
N LEU A 277 15.98 2.49 9.00
CA LEU A 277 15.30 2.52 10.31
C LEU A 277 15.70 3.70 11.20
N LYS A 278 16.75 4.46 10.84
CA LYS A 278 17.23 5.63 11.60
C LYS A 278 17.46 5.33 13.10
N GLY A 279 17.93 4.11 13.40
CA GLY A 279 18.19 3.63 14.78
C GLY A 279 17.01 2.97 15.47
N CYS A 280 15.83 2.97 14.90
CA CYS A 280 14.71 2.16 15.38
C CYS A 280 14.92 0.66 15.07
N VAL A 281 14.13 -0.19 15.70
CA VAL A 281 13.97 -1.61 15.31
C VAL A 281 12.78 -1.77 14.40
N SER A 282 12.82 -2.76 13.51
CA SER A 282 11.72 -3.06 12.56
C SER A 282 10.42 -3.32 13.30
N ASN A 283 9.32 -2.80 12.77
CA ASN A 283 7.99 -3.04 13.33
C ASN A 283 6.91 -2.87 12.25
N ALA A 284 5.99 -3.81 12.21
CA ALA A 284 4.92 -3.85 11.21
C ALA A 284 3.59 -3.23 11.69
N TRP A 285 3.45 -2.95 12.98
CA TRP A 285 2.17 -2.70 13.60
C TRP A 285 2.02 -1.27 14.13
N PRO A 286 0.87 -0.61 13.91
CA PRO A 286 0.61 0.71 14.48
C PRO A 286 0.41 0.70 16.00
N TYR A 287 -0.02 -0.42 16.58
CA TYR A 287 -0.24 -0.54 18.02
C TYR A 287 0.55 -1.70 18.62
N ASP A 288 0.90 -1.61 19.90
CA ASP A 288 1.46 -2.73 20.66
C ASP A 288 0.34 -3.67 21.17
N GLY A 289 0.73 -4.81 21.76
CA GLY A 289 -0.21 -5.77 22.32
C GLY A 289 -1.09 -5.25 23.46
N LYS A 290 -0.88 -4.01 23.92
CA LYS A 290 -1.68 -3.32 24.94
C LYS A 290 -2.55 -2.20 24.36
N GLY A 291 -2.62 -2.08 23.01
CA GLY A 291 -3.39 -1.06 22.33
C GLY A 291 -2.76 0.35 22.35
N ARG A 292 -1.47 0.47 22.70
CA ARG A 292 -0.77 1.76 22.67
C ARG A 292 -0.21 2.01 21.28
N TYR A 293 -0.49 3.18 20.72
CA TYR A 293 0.04 3.59 19.42
C TYR A 293 1.57 3.68 19.42
N LEU A 294 2.20 3.09 18.42
CA LEU A 294 3.64 3.06 18.20
C LEU A 294 4.02 4.11 17.15
N GLY A 295 3.76 5.38 17.47
CA GLY A 295 4.03 6.50 16.58
C GLY A 295 5.38 7.16 16.78
N GLY A 296 5.66 8.14 15.93
CA GLY A 296 6.85 8.97 15.96
C GLY A 296 6.56 10.39 15.48
N PRO A 297 7.58 11.27 15.42
CA PRO A 297 7.43 12.62 14.87
C PRO A 297 6.94 12.57 13.41
N SER A 298 5.97 13.42 13.08
CA SER A 298 5.50 13.58 11.72
C SER A 298 6.58 14.14 10.80
N VAL A 299 6.61 13.67 9.56
CA VAL A 299 7.49 14.18 8.51
C VAL A 299 6.67 14.42 7.23
N PRO A 300 7.14 15.31 6.35
CA PRO A 300 6.50 15.58 5.06
C PRO A 300 6.31 14.34 4.19
#